data_f149ba6ab46d0b88d2412352f7eb96e4
#
_entry.id   f149ba6ab46d0b88d2412352f7eb96e4
#
_cell.length_a   1.000
_cell.length_b   1.000
_cell.length_c   1.000
_cell.angle_alpha   90.00
_cell.angle_beta   90.00
_cell.angle_gamma   90.00
#
_symmetry.space_group_name_H-M   'P 1'
#
loop_
_entity.id
_entity.type
_entity.pdbx_description
1 polymer ?
#
loop_
_entity_poly.entity_id
_entity_poly.type
_entity_poly.pdbx_seq_one_letter_code
_entity_poly.pdbx_strand_id
1 'polypeptide(L)'
;MEPVLHSRMTAGEPDAATTRPIHVTETLVADAMLDSVAEWDADRAVTAIYSTHYRSLVRLAALLVRDIATAEEVVQDAFVAMHDAWRRLRDSDKALSYLRQSVVNRSRSVLRHRVVVDKNAPKPAPDMPSAEQGAIASLERSAVISALRTLPPRQREALVLKFYADLSEAQIASAMGISRGAVKSHTARAMTSLRSVLELDS
;
A
#
# COMPACT_ATOMS: atom_id res chain seq x y z
N MET A 1 -95.80 -21.46 30.28
CA MET A 1 -94.48 -21.97 30.70
C MET A 1 -93.45 -21.38 29.74
N GLU A 2 -92.77 -20.47 30.28
CA GLU A 2 -91.79 -19.58 29.65
C GLU A 2 -90.70 -20.26 28.91
N PRO A 3 -90.12 -19.65 27.94
CA PRO A 3 -88.67 -19.43 28.04
C PRO A 3 -88.20 -18.00 27.73
N VAL A 4 -87.15 -17.67 28.41
CA VAL A 4 -86.46 -16.42 28.50
C VAL A 4 -85.57 -16.15 27.29
N LEU A 5 -85.72 -14.91 26.73
CA LEU A 5 -84.82 -14.36 25.74
C LEU A 5 -83.43 -14.06 26.33
N HIS A 6 -82.37 -14.58 25.67
CA HIS A 6 -81.04 -14.16 25.87
C HIS A 6 -80.52 -13.27 24.71
N SER A 7 -80.42 -12.01 25.02
CA SER A 7 -79.80 -11.00 24.17
C SER A 7 -78.30 -11.28 24.03
N ARG A 8 -77.78 -11.46 22.83
CA ARG A 8 -76.34 -11.51 22.54
C ARG A 8 -75.85 -10.11 22.29
N MET A 9 -75.01 -9.65 23.18
CA MET A 9 -74.11 -8.53 22.94
C MET A 9 -72.92 -8.99 22.09
N THR A 10 -72.76 -8.43 20.91
CA THR A 10 -71.58 -8.57 20.07
C THR A 10 -70.51 -7.63 20.59
N ALA A 11 -69.46 -8.21 21.14
CA ALA A 11 -68.25 -7.48 21.45
C ALA A 11 -67.47 -7.16 20.12
N GLY A 12 -67.18 -5.89 19.90
CA GLY A 12 -66.37 -5.43 18.77
C GLY A 12 -64.92 -5.89 18.96
N GLU A 13 -64.35 -6.41 17.95
CA GLU A 13 -62.91 -6.67 17.84
C GLU A 13 -62.15 -5.34 17.83
N PRO A 14 -61.03 -5.22 18.57
CA PRO A 14 -60.15 -4.09 18.41
C PRO A 14 -59.32 -4.26 17.14
N ASP A 15 -59.36 -3.23 16.33
CA ASP A 15 -58.54 -2.99 15.15
C ASP A 15 -57.05 -3.27 15.40
N ALA A 16 -56.48 -4.19 14.65
CA ALA A 16 -55.07 -4.51 14.68
C ALA A 16 -54.31 -3.38 14.03
N ALA A 17 -53.90 -2.40 14.84
CA ALA A 17 -52.96 -1.37 14.43
C ALA A 17 -51.70 -2.00 13.87
N THR A 18 -51.51 -1.82 12.59
CA THR A 18 -50.30 -2.15 11.82
C THR A 18 -49.07 -1.58 12.49
N THR A 19 -48.37 -2.38 13.27
CA THR A 19 -47.02 -2.06 13.77
C THR A 19 -46.08 -2.17 12.59
N ARG A 20 -45.78 -1.05 11.94
CA ARG A 20 -44.71 -0.94 10.96
C ARG A 20 -43.39 -1.23 11.68
N PRO A 21 -42.50 -2.06 11.11
CA PRO A 21 -41.22 -2.32 11.72
C PRO A 21 -40.29 -1.08 11.57
N ILE A 22 -40.07 -0.39 12.67
CA ILE A 22 -39.15 0.75 12.76
C ILE A 22 -37.67 0.32 12.70
N HIS A 23 -37.41 -0.98 12.70
CA HIS A 23 -36.06 -1.54 12.79
C HIS A 23 -35.17 -1.36 11.54
N VAL A 24 -35.71 -1.13 10.36
CA VAL A 24 -34.89 -1.07 9.13
C VAL A 24 -34.13 0.25 9.03
N THR A 25 -34.72 1.34 9.52
CA THR A 25 -34.10 2.69 9.43
C THR A 25 -33.00 2.89 10.48
N GLU A 26 -33.17 2.35 11.68
CA GLU A 26 -32.15 2.45 12.74
C GLU A 26 -30.89 1.64 12.42
N THR A 27 -31.03 0.46 11.84
CA THR A 27 -29.90 -0.38 11.43
C THR A 27 -29.08 0.28 10.29
N LEU A 28 -29.76 0.90 9.32
CA LEU A 28 -29.09 1.61 8.23
C LEU A 28 -28.35 2.87 8.70
N VAL A 29 -28.91 3.59 9.66
CA VAL A 29 -28.26 4.78 10.23
C VAL A 29 -27.07 4.38 11.12
N ALA A 30 -27.18 3.30 11.89
CA ALA A 30 -26.10 2.78 12.71
C ALA A 30 -24.93 2.25 11.84
N ASP A 31 -25.22 1.51 10.77
CA ASP A 31 -24.20 1.04 9.81
C ASP A 31 -23.53 2.22 9.10
N ALA A 32 -24.29 3.23 8.65
CA ALA A 32 -23.73 4.43 8.04
C ALA A 32 -22.86 5.25 9.01
N MET A 33 -23.24 5.31 10.31
CA MET A 33 -22.42 5.97 11.33
C MET A 33 -21.14 5.18 11.64
N LEU A 34 -21.22 3.85 11.72
CA LEU A 34 -20.04 3.00 11.93
C LEU A 34 -19.08 3.08 10.74
N ASP A 35 -19.60 3.14 9.52
CA ASP A 35 -18.81 3.36 8.32
C ASP A 35 -18.14 4.74 8.33
N SER A 36 -18.85 5.79 8.70
CA SER A 36 -18.31 7.13 8.83
C SER A 36 -17.20 7.21 9.89
N VAL A 37 -17.39 6.61 11.08
CA VAL A 37 -16.37 6.58 12.14
C VAL A 37 -15.15 5.77 11.71
N ALA A 38 -15.34 4.66 10.99
CA ALA A 38 -14.24 3.85 10.47
C ALA A 38 -13.44 4.58 9.37
N GLU A 39 -14.10 5.41 8.57
CA GLU A 39 -13.49 6.26 7.55
C GLU A 39 -12.65 7.38 8.18
N TRP A 40 -13.18 8.04 9.21
CA TRP A 40 -12.45 9.06 10.00
C TRP A 40 -11.21 8.48 10.69
N ASP A 41 -11.29 7.25 11.17
CA ASP A 41 -10.16 6.56 11.76
C ASP A 41 -9.10 6.22 10.69
N ALA A 42 -9.52 5.84 9.50
CA ALA A 42 -8.66 5.61 8.35
C ALA A 42 -7.88 6.86 7.95
N ASP A 43 -8.55 7.99 7.77
CA ASP A 43 -7.93 9.25 7.36
C ASP A 43 -6.87 9.74 8.36
N ARG A 44 -7.17 9.68 9.64
CA ARG A 44 -6.24 10.06 10.70
C ARG A 44 -5.02 9.14 10.75
N ALA A 45 -5.24 7.85 10.65
CA ALA A 45 -4.18 6.85 10.67
C ALA A 45 -3.31 6.94 9.41
N VAL A 46 -3.92 7.07 8.23
CA VAL A 46 -3.20 7.27 6.97
C VAL A 46 -2.37 8.55 7.00
N THR A 47 -2.92 9.66 7.52
CA THR A 47 -2.20 10.93 7.66
C THR A 47 -0.98 10.78 8.59
N ALA A 48 -1.13 10.09 9.71
CA ALA A 48 -0.04 9.85 10.66
C ALA A 48 1.08 8.98 10.03
N ILE A 49 0.70 7.92 9.34
CA ILE A 49 1.65 7.03 8.65
C ILE A 49 2.32 7.78 7.49
N TYR A 50 1.57 8.59 6.74
CA TYR A 50 2.10 9.41 5.65
C TYR A 50 3.18 10.36 6.15
N SER A 51 2.88 11.18 7.16
CA SER A 51 3.82 12.16 7.71
C SER A 51 5.15 11.53 8.19
N THR A 52 5.07 10.30 8.73
CA THR A 52 6.23 9.60 9.28
C THR A 52 7.01 8.83 8.21
N HIS A 53 6.34 8.19 7.25
CA HIS A 53 6.96 7.18 6.40
C HIS A 53 7.03 7.55 4.91
N TYR A 54 6.34 8.60 4.45
CA TYR A 54 6.30 8.97 3.03
C TYR A 54 7.69 9.08 2.41
N ARG A 55 8.59 9.88 3.02
CA ARG A 55 9.95 10.09 2.51
C ARG A 55 10.76 8.79 2.42
N SER A 56 10.63 7.90 3.39
CA SER A 56 11.35 6.61 3.38
C SER A 56 10.82 5.68 2.29
N LEU A 57 9.52 5.70 2.05
CA LEU A 57 8.88 4.92 0.98
C LEU A 57 9.24 5.46 -0.41
N VAL A 58 9.29 6.79 -0.59
CA VAL A 58 9.76 7.41 -1.85
C VAL A 58 11.21 7.03 -2.12
N ARG A 59 12.09 7.04 -1.11
CA ARG A 59 13.47 6.57 -1.27
C ARG A 59 13.52 5.09 -1.69
N LEU A 60 12.73 4.23 -1.05
CA LEU A 60 12.63 2.82 -1.43
C LEU A 60 12.22 2.67 -2.91
N ALA A 61 11.16 3.36 -3.32
CA ALA A 61 10.69 3.34 -4.70
C ALA A 61 11.76 3.87 -5.66
N ALA A 62 12.41 5.01 -5.37
CA ALA A 62 13.45 5.62 -6.19
C ALA A 62 14.68 4.72 -6.38
N LEU A 63 15.08 3.97 -5.36
CA LEU A 63 16.13 2.96 -5.48
C LEU A 63 15.76 1.82 -6.45
N LEU A 64 14.47 1.52 -6.58
CA LEU A 64 13.97 0.48 -7.49
C LEU A 64 13.75 1.02 -8.90
N VAL A 65 12.96 2.11 -9.07
CA VAL A 65 12.54 2.62 -10.39
C VAL A 65 13.54 3.59 -11.02
N ARG A 66 14.47 4.16 -10.24
CA ARG A 66 15.55 5.09 -10.65
C ARG A 66 15.05 6.46 -11.19
N ASP A 67 13.84 6.81 -10.85
CA ASP A 67 13.20 8.07 -11.24
C ASP A 67 12.31 8.53 -10.10
N ILE A 68 12.44 9.81 -9.71
CA ILE A 68 11.79 10.35 -8.51
C ILE A 68 10.30 10.57 -8.75
N ALA A 69 9.93 11.16 -9.89
CA ALA A 69 8.53 11.40 -10.21
C ALA A 69 7.72 10.10 -10.23
N THR A 70 8.24 9.07 -10.90
CA THR A 70 7.63 7.73 -10.87
C THR A 70 7.63 7.11 -9.46
N ALA A 71 8.66 7.38 -8.64
CA ALA A 71 8.70 6.86 -7.26
C ALA A 71 7.60 7.49 -6.39
N GLU A 72 7.36 8.78 -6.55
CA GLU A 72 6.29 9.51 -5.86
C GLU A 72 4.91 9.00 -6.27
N GLU A 73 4.65 8.81 -7.56
CA GLU A 73 3.42 8.21 -8.07
C GLU A 73 3.18 6.81 -7.49
N VAL A 74 4.21 5.96 -7.50
CA VAL A 74 4.14 4.60 -6.93
C VAL A 74 3.76 4.64 -5.45
N VAL A 75 4.32 5.59 -4.69
CA VAL A 75 4.04 5.71 -3.25
C VAL A 75 2.65 6.27 -3.02
N GLN A 76 2.22 7.29 -3.75
CA GLN A 76 0.86 7.83 -3.67
C GLN A 76 -0.18 6.74 -3.92
N ASP A 77 -0.02 5.98 -4.98
CA ASP A 77 -0.87 4.84 -5.31
C ASP A 77 -0.89 3.76 -4.20
N ALA A 78 0.25 3.54 -3.53
CA ALA A 78 0.32 2.59 -2.44
C ALA A 78 -0.47 3.08 -1.21
N PHE A 79 -0.45 4.39 -0.93
CA PHE A 79 -1.26 4.99 0.13
C PHE A 79 -2.75 4.93 -0.16
N VAL A 80 -3.18 5.20 -1.39
CA VAL A 80 -4.58 5.03 -1.81
C VAL A 80 -5.03 3.59 -1.57
N ALA A 81 -4.26 2.61 -2.03
CA ALA A 81 -4.59 1.21 -1.83
C ALA A 81 -4.58 0.78 -0.35
N MET A 82 -3.74 1.41 0.49
CA MET A 82 -3.76 1.18 1.94
C MET A 82 -5.01 1.76 2.59
N HIS A 83 -5.44 2.95 2.19
CA HIS A 83 -6.68 3.57 2.67
C HIS A 83 -7.87 2.64 2.41
N ASP A 84 -8.02 2.16 1.18
CA ASP A 84 -9.08 1.21 0.81
C ASP A 84 -9.01 -0.12 1.59
N ALA A 85 -7.79 -0.52 1.98
CA ALA A 85 -7.56 -1.74 2.74
C ALA A 85 -7.64 -1.53 4.27
N TRP A 86 -7.79 -0.30 4.77
CA TRP A 86 -7.66 0.05 6.18
C TRP A 86 -8.54 -0.78 7.11
N ARG A 87 -9.79 -1.00 6.74
CA ARG A 87 -10.73 -1.84 7.53
C ARG A 87 -10.18 -3.23 7.87
N ARG A 88 -9.31 -3.77 7.02
CA ARG A 88 -8.68 -5.09 7.19
C ARG A 88 -7.36 -5.03 7.95
N LEU A 89 -6.67 -3.90 7.86
CA LEU A 89 -5.33 -3.73 8.44
C LEU A 89 -5.40 -3.31 9.91
N ARG A 90 -6.13 -2.27 10.26
CA ARG A 90 -6.40 -1.71 11.61
C ARG A 90 -5.23 -1.72 12.62
N ASP A 91 -4.01 -1.81 12.12
CA ASP A 91 -2.79 -1.97 12.89
C ASP A 91 -1.68 -1.26 12.12
N SER A 92 -0.99 -0.32 12.75
CA SER A 92 0.05 0.51 12.12
C SER A 92 1.21 -0.32 11.57
N ASP A 93 1.60 -1.40 12.27
CA ASP A 93 2.70 -2.26 11.82
C ASP A 93 2.31 -3.09 10.60
N LYS A 94 1.06 -3.57 10.56
CA LYS A 94 0.51 -4.24 9.39
C LYS A 94 0.35 -3.28 8.22
N ALA A 95 -0.08 -2.03 8.48
CA ALA A 95 -0.22 -0.99 7.47
C ALA A 95 1.14 -0.63 6.85
N LEU A 96 2.19 -0.46 7.65
CA LEU A 96 3.54 -0.18 7.15
C LEU A 96 4.11 -1.35 6.33
N SER A 97 3.91 -2.58 6.79
CA SER A 97 4.30 -3.78 6.05
C SER A 97 3.56 -3.89 4.73
N TYR A 98 2.26 -3.59 4.72
CA TYR A 98 1.44 -3.53 3.51
C TYR A 98 1.94 -2.45 2.54
N LEU A 99 2.25 -1.24 3.02
CA LEU A 99 2.79 -0.16 2.19
C LEU A 99 4.11 -0.55 1.55
N ARG A 100 5.07 -1.08 2.32
CA ARG A 100 6.35 -1.55 1.78
C ARG A 100 6.15 -2.57 0.67
N GLN A 101 5.30 -3.57 0.92
CA GLN A 101 4.99 -4.60 -0.08
C GLN A 101 4.29 -4.02 -1.31
N SER A 102 3.35 -3.10 -1.12
CA SER A 102 2.63 -2.41 -2.19
C SER A 102 3.58 -1.59 -3.07
N VAL A 103 4.45 -0.79 -2.47
CA VAL A 103 5.49 0.00 -3.16
C VAL A 103 6.41 -0.91 -3.98
N VAL A 104 6.89 -2.01 -3.40
CA VAL A 104 7.73 -2.98 -4.10
C VAL A 104 7.02 -3.59 -5.31
N ASN A 105 5.78 -4.05 -5.13
CA ASN A 105 5.01 -4.67 -6.20
C ASN A 105 4.69 -3.69 -7.33
N ARG A 106 4.33 -2.44 -7.00
CA ARG A 106 4.06 -1.37 -7.98
C ARG A 106 5.33 -0.96 -8.72
N SER A 107 6.44 -0.74 -8.02
CA SER A 107 7.75 -0.46 -8.63
C SER A 107 8.13 -1.54 -9.65
N ARG A 108 7.93 -2.80 -9.33
CA ARG A 108 8.19 -3.92 -10.26
C ARG A 108 7.24 -3.93 -11.46
N SER A 109 5.99 -3.55 -11.25
CA SER A 109 5.03 -3.42 -12.36
C SER A 109 5.46 -2.34 -13.34
N VAL A 110 5.87 -1.17 -12.82
CA VAL A 110 6.43 -0.07 -13.63
C VAL A 110 7.67 -0.52 -14.40
N LEU A 111 8.61 -1.18 -13.75
CA LEU A 111 9.83 -1.68 -14.41
C LEU A 111 9.51 -2.70 -15.51
N ARG A 112 8.54 -3.59 -15.29
CA ARG A 112 8.10 -4.54 -16.33
C ARG A 112 7.47 -3.82 -17.51
N HIS A 113 6.63 -2.81 -17.23
CA HIS A 113 5.99 -2.02 -18.28
C HIS A 113 7.02 -1.25 -19.10
N ARG A 114 8.01 -0.60 -18.46
CA ARG A 114 9.11 0.10 -19.16
C ARG A 114 9.89 -0.83 -20.09
N VAL A 115 10.20 -2.06 -19.68
CA VAL A 115 10.89 -3.03 -20.56
C VAL A 115 10.07 -3.33 -21.81
N VAL A 116 8.75 -3.33 -21.72
CA VAL A 116 7.86 -3.53 -22.88
C VAL A 116 7.80 -2.29 -23.75
N VAL A 117 7.74 -1.10 -23.15
CA VAL A 117 7.65 0.19 -23.86
C VAL A 117 8.99 0.58 -24.50
N ASP A 118 10.12 0.41 -23.78
CA ASP A 118 11.47 0.73 -24.30
C ASP A 118 11.87 -0.08 -25.55
N LYS A 119 11.18 -1.19 -25.79
CA LYS A 119 11.32 -1.91 -27.07
C LYS A 119 10.64 -1.21 -28.24
N ASN A 120 9.75 -0.26 -27.98
CA ASN A 120 8.85 0.31 -28.98
C ASN A 120 8.72 1.86 -29.01
N ALA A 121 9.46 2.62 -28.18
CA ALA A 121 9.27 4.08 -28.10
C ALA A 121 10.57 4.88 -27.95
N PRO A 122 10.65 6.14 -28.49
CA PRO A 122 11.77 7.05 -28.29
C PRO A 122 11.81 7.57 -26.84
N LYS A 123 13.02 7.80 -26.32
CA LYS A 123 13.28 8.21 -24.93
C LYS A 123 12.64 9.59 -24.63
N PRO A 124 11.87 9.74 -23.54
CA PRO A 124 11.43 11.04 -23.05
C PRO A 124 12.61 11.85 -22.46
N ALA A 125 12.53 13.17 -22.59
CA ALA A 125 13.46 14.11 -21.98
C ALA A 125 13.36 14.13 -20.44
N PRO A 126 14.44 14.48 -19.72
CA PRO A 126 14.41 14.54 -18.26
C PRO A 126 13.57 15.72 -17.76
N ASP A 127 12.65 15.46 -16.83
CA ASP A 127 11.83 16.46 -16.16
C ASP A 127 12.63 17.33 -15.18
N MET A 128 12.21 18.60 -15.05
CA MET A 128 12.85 19.60 -14.17
C MET A 128 12.56 19.35 -12.69
N PRO A 129 13.51 19.69 -11.81
CA PRO A 129 13.47 19.37 -10.38
C PRO A 129 12.44 20.18 -9.58
N SER A 130 11.67 19.53 -8.67
CA SER A 130 10.82 20.18 -7.67
C SER A 130 11.58 20.45 -6.35
N ALA A 131 11.08 21.39 -5.50
CA ALA A 131 11.75 21.85 -4.29
C ALA A 131 11.95 20.77 -3.19
N GLU A 132 11.18 19.68 -3.19
CA GLU A 132 11.38 18.52 -2.29
C GLU A 132 12.60 17.66 -2.68
N GLN A 133 13.15 17.86 -3.84
CA GLN A 133 14.30 17.13 -4.36
C GLN A 133 15.60 17.39 -3.58
N GLY A 134 15.67 18.43 -2.77
CA GLY A 134 16.89 18.76 -1.99
C GLY A 134 17.34 17.65 -1.03
N ALA A 135 16.42 16.96 -0.36
CA ALA A 135 16.75 15.88 0.57
C ALA A 135 17.08 14.56 -0.17
N ILE A 136 16.46 14.34 -1.32
CA ILE A 136 16.71 13.17 -2.17
C ILE A 136 17.98 13.37 -2.98
N ALA A 137 18.24 14.59 -3.46
CA ALA A 137 19.51 14.97 -4.11
C ALA A 137 20.74 14.83 -3.20
N SER A 138 20.58 14.95 -1.86
CA SER A 138 21.66 14.67 -0.92
C SER A 138 21.96 13.18 -0.81
N LEU A 139 20.96 12.33 -0.98
CA LEU A 139 21.13 10.87 -1.07
C LEU A 139 21.78 10.45 -2.39
N GLU A 140 21.45 11.10 -3.49
CA GLU A 140 22.06 10.81 -4.80
C GLU A 140 23.56 11.08 -4.82
N ARG A 141 24.05 11.96 -3.96
CA ARG A 141 25.47 12.24 -3.76
C ARG A 141 26.21 11.20 -2.88
N SER A 142 25.49 10.25 -2.30
CA SER A 142 26.12 9.17 -1.53
C SER A 142 26.81 8.19 -2.47
N ALA A 143 28.09 7.89 -2.21
CA ALA A 143 28.84 6.86 -2.93
C ALA A 143 28.11 5.51 -2.96
N VAL A 144 27.39 5.16 -1.89
CA VAL A 144 26.60 3.94 -1.81
C VAL A 144 25.47 3.92 -2.84
N ILE A 145 24.75 5.04 -3.04
CA ILE A 145 23.66 5.12 -4.03
C ILE A 145 24.22 5.03 -5.44
N SER A 146 25.33 5.70 -5.71
CA SER A 146 26.03 5.61 -7.00
C SER A 146 26.47 4.17 -7.26
N ALA A 147 27.07 3.51 -6.27
CA ALA A 147 27.46 2.12 -6.37
C ALA A 147 26.28 1.15 -6.56
N LEU A 148 25.14 1.39 -5.88
CA LEU A 148 23.91 0.62 -6.11
C LEU A 148 23.39 0.75 -7.54
N ARG A 149 23.53 1.92 -8.15
CA ARG A 149 23.11 2.17 -9.54
C ARG A 149 23.92 1.39 -10.57
N THR A 150 25.18 1.04 -10.28
CA THR A 150 26.03 0.22 -11.16
C THR A 150 25.66 -1.25 -11.16
N LEU A 151 24.98 -1.73 -10.11
CA LEU A 151 24.60 -3.12 -10.00
C LEU A 151 23.59 -3.56 -11.09
N PRO A 152 23.69 -4.80 -11.57
CA PRO A 152 22.65 -5.40 -12.41
C PRO A 152 21.28 -5.30 -11.74
N PRO A 153 20.20 -5.05 -12.51
CA PRO A 153 18.87 -4.75 -11.95
C PRO A 153 18.37 -5.75 -10.91
N ARG A 154 18.53 -7.06 -11.16
CA ARG A 154 18.10 -8.10 -10.22
C ARG A 154 18.92 -8.17 -8.94
N GLN A 155 20.22 -7.87 -9.03
CA GLN A 155 21.09 -7.82 -7.85
C GLN A 155 20.77 -6.62 -6.98
N ARG A 156 20.60 -5.44 -7.59
CA ARG A 156 20.17 -4.22 -6.90
C ARG A 156 18.82 -4.40 -6.24
N GLU A 157 17.82 -4.96 -6.96
CA GLU A 157 16.50 -5.23 -6.42
C GLU A 157 16.59 -6.12 -5.17
N ALA A 158 17.29 -7.24 -5.23
CA ALA A 158 17.43 -8.14 -4.08
C ALA A 158 18.10 -7.47 -2.89
N LEU A 159 19.12 -6.65 -3.13
CA LEU A 159 19.85 -5.91 -2.07
C LEU A 159 18.95 -4.85 -1.42
N VAL A 160 18.26 -4.05 -2.21
CA VAL A 160 17.34 -3.01 -1.72
C VAL A 160 16.20 -3.64 -0.91
N LEU A 161 15.61 -4.74 -1.40
CA LEU A 161 14.55 -5.42 -0.69
C LEU A 161 15.02 -6.01 0.64
N LYS A 162 16.25 -6.51 0.71
CA LYS A 162 16.81 -7.10 1.94
C LYS A 162 17.19 -6.06 2.97
N PHE A 163 17.93 -5.02 2.59
CA PHE A 163 18.59 -4.12 3.53
C PHE A 163 17.86 -2.80 3.73
N TYR A 164 17.02 -2.39 2.78
CA TYR A 164 16.26 -1.15 2.91
C TYR A 164 14.78 -1.40 3.23
N ALA A 165 14.15 -2.39 2.60
CA ALA A 165 12.77 -2.76 2.88
C ALA A 165 12.61 -3.75 4.04
N ASP A 166 13.74 -4.31 4.54
CA ASP A 166 13.79 -5.28 5.64
C ASP A 166 12.90 -6.53 5.40
N LEU A 167 12.90 -7.01 4.16
CA LEU A 167 12.12 -8.19 3.80
C LEU A 167 12.91 -9.48 4.04
N SER A 168 12.21 -10.50 4.54
CA SER A 168 12.75 -11.86 4.62
C SER A 168 13.03 -12.44 3.25
N GLU A 169 13.94 -13.43 3.16
CA GLU A 169 14.24 -14.11 1.87
C GLU A 169 13.00 -14.72 1.22
N ALA A 170 12.02 -15.18 2.01
CA ALA A 170 10.77 -15.72 1.48
C ALA A 170 9.90 -14.61 0.85
N GLN A 171 9.82 -13.45 1.50
CA GLN A 171 9.10 -12.28 0.98
C GLN A 171 9.77 -11.72 -0.27
N ILE A 172 11.11 -11.65 -0.28
CA ILE A 172 11.89 -11.24 -1.46
C ILE A 172 11.67 -12.22 -2.62
N ALA A 173 11.74 -13.52 -2.37
CA ALA A 173 11.49 -14.55 -3.38
C ALA A 173 10.09 -14.41 -3.99
N SER A 174 9.07 -14.23 -3.15
CA SER A 174 7.70 -13.96 -3.58
C SER A 174 7.60 -12.66 -4.38
N ALA A 175 8.16 -11.56 -3.84
CA ALA A 175 8.14 -10.27 -4.50
C ALA A 175 8.87 -10.28 -5.85
N MET A 176 10.02 -10.93 -5.96
CA MET A 176 10.81 -11.02 -7.20
C MET A 176 10.35 -12.12 -8.18
N GLY A 177 9.46 -13.01 -7.75
CA GLY A 177 9.02 -14.17 -8.56
C GLY A 177 10.18 -15.12 -8.88
N ILE A 178 11.08 -15.37 -7.90
CA ILE A 178 12.25 -16.25 -8.01
C ILE A 178 12.36 -17.20 -6.82
N SER A 179 13.24 -18.19 -6.88
CA SER A 179 13.48 -19.07 -5.74
C SER A 179 14.28 -18.37 -4.62
N ARG A 180 14.16 -18.85 -3.37
CA ARG A 180 14.96 -18.36 -2.23
C ARG A 180 16.46 -18.53 -2.47
N GLY A 181 16.86 -19.62 -3.15
CA GLY A 181 18.25 -19.83 -3.55
C GLY A 181 18.75 -18.75 -4.53
N ALA A 182 17.92 -18.34 -5.48
CA ALA A 182 18.24 -17.24 -6.38
C ALA A 182 18.34 -15.89 -5.64
N VAL A 183 17.49 -15.63 -4.63
CA VAL A 183 17.60 -14.44 -3.77
C VAL A 183 18.97 -14.42 -3.09
N LYS A 184 19.38 -15.51 -2.44
CA LYS A 184 20.70 -15.62 -1.80
C LYS A 184 21.84 -15.32 -2.78
N SER A 185 21.80 -15.94 -3.97
CA SER A 185 22.80 -15.73 -5.02
C SER A 185 22.85 -14.26 -5.49
N HIS A 186 21.69 -13.63 -5.74
CA HIS A 186 21.65 -12.23 -6.17
C HIS A 186 22.17 -11.31 -5.08
N THR A 187 21.76 -11.52 -3.82
CA THR A 187 22.23 -10.72 -2.69
C THR A 187 23.74 -10.87 -2.47
N ALA A 188 24.28 -12.09 -2.50
CA ALA A 188 25.70 -12.33 -2.32
C ALA A 188 26.54 -11.65 -3.42
N ARG A 189 26.16 -11.82 -4.69
CA ARG A 189 26.83 -11.16 -5.82
C ARG A 189 26.73 -9.65 -5.74
N ALA A 190 25.56 -9.11 -5.36
CA ALA A 190 25.38 -7.69 -5.18
C ALA A 190 26.31 -7.13 -4.09
N MET A 191 26.43 -7.81 -2.95
CA MET A 191 27.31 -7.40 -1.87
C MET A 191 28.78 -7.40 -2.29
N THR A 192 29.21 -8.43 -3.03
CA THR A 192 30.59 -8.49 -3.57
C THR A 192 30.86 -7.34 -4.52
N SER A 193 29.98 -7.09 -5.49
CA SER A 193 30.14 -5.98 -6.44
C SER A 193 30.07 -4.63 -5.77
N LEU A 194 29.17 -4.44 -4.78
CA LEU A 194 29.06 -3.19 -4.04
C LEU A 194 30.35 -2.87 -3.26
N ARG A 195 30.92 -3.89 -2.60
CA ARG A 195 32.18 -3.75 -1.87
C ARG A 195 33.33 -3.35 -2.80
N SER A 196 33.47 -4.04 -3.95
CA SER A 196 34.52 -3.70 -4.92
C SER A 196 34.42 -2.26 -5.42
N VAL A 197 33.19 -1.75 -5.68
CA VAL A 197 33.00 -0.36 -6.13
C VAL A 197 33.38 0.63 -5.03
N LEU A 198 32.96 0.38 -3.79
CA LEU A 198 33.24 1.29 -2.66
C LEU A 198 34.71 1.28 -2.24
N GLU A 199 35.41 0.17 -2.39
CA GLU A 199 36.86 0.07 -2.13
C GLU A 199 37.71 0.78 -3.19
N LEU A 200 37.19 0.93 -4.42
CA LEU A 200 37.85 1.67 -5.50
C LEU A 200 37.67 3.19 -5.37
N ASP A 201 36.63 3.64 -4.66
CA ASP A 201 36.30 5.06 -4.46
C ASP A 201 36.88 5.61 -3.13
N SER A 202 37.62 4.81 -2.33
CA SER A 202 38.22 5.16 -1.05
C SER A 202 39.72 5.38 -1.19
#